data_929996695cfecbe434a98e3b9f9de41a
#
_entry.id   929996695cfecbe434a98e3b9f9de41a
#
_cell.length_a   1.000
_cell.length_b   1.000
_cell.length_c   1.000
_cell.angle_alpha   90.00
_cell.angle_beta   90.00
_cell.angle_gamma   90.00
#
_symmetry.space_group_name_H-M   'P 1'
#
loop_
_entity.id
_entity.type
_entity.pdbx_description
1 polymer ?
#
loop_
_entity_poly.entity_id
_entity_poly.type
_entity_poly.pdbx_seq_one_letter_code
_entity_poly.pdbx_strand_id
1 'polypeptide(L)' 'MKHGPDKRKSVSHRLAIVEGHLRKVQSMVKQGAYCIDIIHQSRAIQQALKHFDQQVLAQH' A
#
# COMPACT_ATOMS: atom_id res chain seq x y z
N MET A 1 -19.85 17.37 5.83
CA MET A 1 -19.51 16.99 5.56
C MET A 1 -19.40 16.21 4.92
N LYS A 2 -19.51 15.90 4.70
CA LYS A 2 -19.46 15.24 3.90
C LYS A 2 -18.33 14.89 3.35
N HIS A 3 -17.48 15.39 3.35
CA HIS A 3 -16.26 15.06 2.85
C HIS A 3 -15.57 14.01 3.63
N GLY A 4 -15.75 13.92 4.88
CA GLY A 4 -15.12 12.98 5.76
C GLY A 4 -15.28 11.53 5.31
N PRO A 5 -16.50 11.06 5.04
CA PRO A 5 -16.72 9.68 4.63
C PRO A 5 -16.00 9.35 3.33
N ASP A 6 -16.03 10.24 2.38
CA ASP A 6 -15.41 9.99 1.10
C ASP A 6 -13.91 9.86 1.23
N LYS A 7 -13.29 10.73 2.02
CA LYS A 7 -11.86 10.70 2.22
C LYS A 7 -11.43 9.46 2.98
N ARG A 8 -12.22 9.06 3.97
CA ARG A 8 -11.90 7.84 4.71
C ARG A 8 -11.96 6.63 3.82
N LYS A 9 -12.95 6.56 2.94
CA LYS A 9 -13.05 5.46 2.00
C LYS A 9 -11.86 5.41 1.06
N SER A 10 -11.43 6.57 0.60
CA SER A 10 -10.30 6.65 -0.30
C SER A 10 -9.03 6.16 0.37
N VAL A 11 -8.79 6.59 1.60
CA VAL A 11 -7.61 6.18 2.35
C VAL A 11 -7.67 4.69 2.67
N SER A 12 -8.83 4.21 3.09
CA SER A 12 -9.01 2.80 3.38
C SER A 12 -8.80 1.94 2.14
N HIS A 13 -9.28 2.42 1.00
CA HIS A 13 -9.11 1.71 -0.26
C HIS A 13 -7.62 1.60 -0.63
N ARG A 14 -6.87 2.67 -0.40
CA ARG A 14 -5.43 2.63 -0.66
C ARG A 14 -4.74 1.60 0.21
N LEU A 15 -5.16 1.51 1.48
CA LEU A 15 -4.60 0.48 2.35
C LEU A 15 -4.96 -0.92 1.89
N ALA A 16 -6.17 -1.11 1.38
CA ALA A 16 -6.57 -2.42 0.88
C ALA A 16 -5.71 -2.84 -0.31
N ILE A 17 -5.35 -1.89 -1.16
CA ILE A 17 -4.47 -2.16 -2.29
C ILE A 17 -3.09 -2.57 -1.80
N VAL A 18 -2.57 -1.86 -0.80
CA VAL A 18 -1.26 -2.19 -0.22
C VAL A 18 -1.31 -3.56 0.43
N GLU A 19 -2.38 -3.88 1.11
CA GLU A 19 -2.55 -5.18 1.74
C GLU A 19 -2.48 -6.31 0.71
N GLY A 20 -3.19 -6.14 -0.40
CA GLY A 20 -3.13 -7.12 -1.49
C GLY A 20 -1.73 -7.24 -2.07
N HIS A 21 -1.02 -6.11 -2.19
CA HIS A 21 0.33 -6.12 -2.70
C HIS A 21 1.28 -6.85 -1.74
N LEU A 22 1.08 -6.66 -0.42
CA LEU A 22 1.87 -7.37 0.58
C LEU A 22 1.67 -8.87 0.49
N ARG A 23 0.44 -9.31 0.25
CA ARG A 23 0.16 -10.74 0.09
C ARG A 23 0.89 -11.31 -1.12
N LYS A 24 0.93 -10.54 -2.19
CA LYS A 24 1.67 -10.95 -3.38
C LYS A 24 3.14 -11.13 -3.07
N VAL A 25 3.73 -10.18 -2.35
CA VAL A 25 5.15 -10.26 -1.99
C VAL A 25 5.39 -11.45 -1.08
N GLN A 26 4.48 -11.69 -0.14
CA GLN A 26 4.58 -12.85 0.74
C GLN A 26 4.61 -14.15 -0.08
N SER A 27 3.76 -14.23 -1.08
CA SER A 27 3.73 -15.39 -1.97
C SER A 27 5.04 -15.54 -2.74
N MET A 28 5.59 -14.42 -3.22
CA MET A 28 6.87 -14.43 -3.92
C MET A 28 7.98 -14.99 -3.04
N VAL A 29 8.01 -14.58 -1.77
CA VAL A 29 9.01 -15.07 -0.83
C VAL A 29 8.85 -16.58 -0.64
N LYS A 30 7.62 -17.03 -0.45
CA LYS A 30 7.36 -18.45 -0.25
C LYS A 30 7.75 -19.29 -1.46
N GLN A 31 7.59 -18.75 -2.64
CA GLN A 31 7.90 -19.46 -3.87
C GLN A 31 9.37 -19.35 -4.28
N GLY A 32 10.16 -18.64 -3.48
CA GLY A 32 11.58 -18.51 -3.76
C GLY A 32 11.89 -17.58 -4.93
N ALA A 33 11.07 -16.54 -5.11
CA ALA A 33 11.32 -15.57 -6.16
C ALA A 33 12.69 -14.91 -5.97
N TYR A 34 13.23 -14.41 -7.06
CA TYR A 34 14.53 -13.77 -7.04
C TYR A 34 14.51 -12.56 -6.11
N CYS A 35 15.55 -12.42 -5.28
CA CYS A 35 15.55 -11.40 -4.23
C CYS A 35 15.44 -9.98 -4.78
N ILE A 36 16.03 -9.71 -5.94
CA ILE A 36 15.94 -8.38 -6.54
C ILE A 36 14.47 -8.05 -6.88
N ASP A 37 13.74 -9.04 -7.39
CA ASP A 37 12.33 -8.83 -7.72
C ASP A 37 11.51 -8.56 -6.45
N ILE A 38 11.83 -9.28 -5.37
CA ILE A 38 11.16 -9.06 -4.09
C ILE A 38 11.43 -7.63 -3.60
N ILE A 39 12.68 -7.19 -3.70
CA ILE A 39 13.06 -5.84 -3.25
C ILE A 39 12.34 -4.77 -4.08
N HIS A 40 12.23 -4.98 -5.41
CA HIS A 40 11.50 -4.04 -6.25
C HIS A 40 10.05 -3.90 -5.80
N GLN A 41 9.41 -5.03 -5.47
CA GLN A 41 8.04 -5.01 -4.99
C GLN A 41 7.95 -4.31 -3.64
N SER A 42 8.90 -4.58 -2.76
CA SER A 42 8.95 -3.94 -1.46
C SER A 42 9.06 -2.42 -1.58
N ARG A 43 9.88 -1.95 -2.49
CA ARG A 43 10.04 -0.51 -2.70
C ARG A 43 8.76 0.12 -3.23
N ALA A 44 8.04 -0.58 -4.09
CA ALA A 44 6.76 -0.09 -4.58
C ALA A 44 5.76 0.05 -3.44
N ILE A 45 5.77 -0.90 -2.51
CA ILE A 45 4.89 -0.84 -1.34
C ILE A 45 5.27 0.34 -0.45
N GLN A 46 6.56 0.56 -0.24
CA GLN A 46 7.03 1.69 0.57
C GLN A 46 6.60 3.02 -0.04
N GLN A 47 6.66 3.13 -1.35
CA GLN A 47 6.23 4.34 -2.04
C GLN A 47 4.72 4.52 -1.88
N ALA A 48 3.96 3.44 -1.98
CA ALA A 48 2.51 3.49 -1.80
C ALA A 48 2.15 3.93 -0.39
N LEU A 49 2.89 3.44 0.61
CA LEU A 49 2.67 3.84 1.99
C LEU A 49 3.02 5.31 2.21
N LYS A 50 4.04 5.79 1.54
CA LYS A 50 4.40 7.20 1.62
C LYS A 50 3.27 8.07 1.09
N HIS A 51 2.66 7.69 -0.02
CA HIS A 51 1.50 8.40 -0.56
C HIS A 51 0.33 8.32 0.39
N PHE A 52 0.13 7.16 1.02
CA PHE A 52 -0.91 6.99 2.02
C PHE A 52 -0.70 7.97 3.18
N ASP A 53 0.52 8.09 3.67
CA ASP A 53 0.85 9.02 4.76
C ASP A 53 0.48 10.44 4.38
N GLN A 54 0.79 10.84 3.15
CA GLN A 54 0.47 12.18 2.67
C GLN A 54 -1.03 12.43 2.61
N GLN A 55 -1.78 11.40 2.22
CA GLN A 55 -3.24 11.51 2.19
C GLN A 55 -3.82 11.66 3.59
N VAL A 56 -3.29 10.92 4.54
CA VAL A 56 -3.74 11.03 5.94
C VAL A 56 -3.45 12.43 6.47
N LEU A 57 -2.25 12.93 6.22
CA LEU A 57 -1.88 14.27 6.66
C LEU A 57 -2.75 15.34 6.03
N ALA A 58 -3.10 15.18 4.78
CA ALA A 58 -3.93 16.15 4.08
C ALA A 58 -5.32 16.26 4.69
N GLN A 59 -5.79 15.21 5.35
CA GLN A 59 -7.11 15.21 5.97
C GLN A 59 -7.08 15.70 7.42
N HIS A 60 -5.90 15.79 7.98
CA HIS A 60 -5.76 16.22 9.35
C HIS A 60 -5.92 17.73 9.47
#